data_9101039605403b651d0a0040b5df09ec
#
_entry.id   9101039605403b651d0a0040b5df09ec
#
_cell.length_a   1.000
_cell.length_b   1.000
_cell.length_c   1.000
_cell.angle_alpha   90.00
_cell.angle_beta   90.00
_cell.angle_gamma   90.00
#
_symmetry.space_group_name_H-M   'P 1'
#
loop_
_entity.id
_entity.type
_entity.pdbx_description
1 polymer ?
#
loop_
_entity_poly.entity_id
_entity_poly.type
_entity_poly.pdbx_seq_one_letter_code
_entity_poly.pdbx_strand_id
1 'polypeptide(L)'
;MALFVDGPTQTVDSLRDHDSGLLDVAAGAGINVTTKIRLAHEEIEGELRYRLERTRSWMFETPGGLSLDHVVVGDTIRRWEAMLALAKVYEDAYFTQLVDRYQAKAQQFVVYARVAFENLLSSGVGLVSEPVRQASAPTLGTVTGPQKGGSFYACVTWVNARGQEGAASVATSGTVADGHLLTVSATGLPPNAAGFNVYAGGLLDGMTLQNTVPVLPGAMFTYVPGWSTNGRPPSAGQVAEFTRAIPRSIQRG
;
A
#
# COMPACT_ATOMS: atom_id res chain seq x y z
N MET A 1 2.66 0.11 -7.69
CA MET A 1 1.45 -0.24 -6.93
C MET A 1 1.85 -1.17 -5.78
N ALA A 2 1.32 -0.95 -4.56
CA ALA A 2 1.60 -1.80 -3.41
C ALA A 2 1.06 -3.23 -3.62
N LEU A 3 1.62 -4.19 -2.91
CA LEU A 3 1.04 -5.53 -2.83
C LEU A 3 -0.18 -5.51 -1.91
N PHE A 4 -1.13 -6.39 -2.15
CA PHE A 4 -2.34 -6.47 -1.33
C PHE A 4 -2.01 -6.76 0.16
N VAL A 5 -1.01 -7.56 0.41
CA VAL A 5 -0.56 -7.94 1.76
C VAL A 5 0.20 -6.83 2.52
N ASP A 6 0.48 -5.70 1.88
CA ASP A 6 1.08 -4.54 2.55
C ASP A 6 0.07 -3.78 3.44
N GLY A 7 -1.21 -4.11 3.36
CA GLY A 7 -2.28 -3.56 4.18
C GLY A 7 -3.35 -2.81 3.38
N PRO A 8 -4.28 -2.15 4.06
CA PRO A 8 -5.37 -1.41 3.43
C PRO A 8 -4.89 -0.40 2.40
N THR A 9 -5.58 -0.37 1.27
CA THR A 9 -5.21 0.48 0.12
C THR A 9 -5.86 1.85 0.18
N GLN A 10 -6.83 2.00 1.09
CA GLN A 10 -7.59 3.23 1.29
C GLN A 10 -7.14 3.96 2.55
N THR A 11 -7.28 5.28 2.49
CA THR A 11 -7.14 6.18 3.63
C THR A 11 -8.47 6.89 3.89
N VAL A 12 -8.60 7.55 5.02
CA VAL A 12 -9.78 8.36 5.30
C VAL A 12 -9.96 9.46 4.25
N ASP A 13 -8.84 10.08 3.81
CA ASP A 13 -8.88 11.13 2.80
C ASP A 13 -9.29 10.59 1.42
N SER A 14 -8.78 9.42 1.00
CA SER A 14 -9.20 8.82 -0.26
C SER A 14 -10.69 8.43 -0.27
N LEU A 15 -11.26 8.05 0.88
CA LEU A 15 -12.70 7.80 0.98
C LEU A 15 -13.53 9.10 0.89
N ARG A 16 -13.00 10.23 1.35
CA ARG A 16 -13.65 11.56 1.20
C ARG A 16 -13.78 11.99 -0.25
N ASP A 17 -12.88 11.56 -1.13
CA ASP A 17 -12.97 11.81 -2.57
C ASP A 17 -14.23 11.14 -3.18
N HIS A 18 -14.71 10.06 -2.56
CA HIS A 18 -15.93 9.37 -2.96
C HIS A 18 -17.17 9.88 -2.25
N ASP A 19 -17.03 10.39 -1.03
CA ASP A 19 -18.14 10.97 -0.23
C ASP A 19 -17.65 12.05 0.72
N SER A 20 -17.86 13.29 0.35
CA SER A 20 -17.44 14.47 1.13
C SER A 20 -18.12 14.58 2.51
N GLY A 21 -19.31 13.97 2.69
CA GLY A 21 -20.03 13.94 3.96
C GLY A 21 -19.57 12.85 4.93
N LEU A 22 -18.61 12.03 4.55
CA LEU A 22 -18.15 10.87 5.33
C LEU A 22 -17.78 11.21 6.79
N LEU A 23 -16.99 12.26 6.98
CA LEU A 23 -16.49 12.62 8.32
C LEU A 23 -17.60 13.14 9.23
N ASP A 24 -18.56 13.90 8.69
CA ASP A 24 -19.69 14.42 9.47
C ASP A 24 -20.57 13.27 9.96
N VAL A 25 -20.82 12.28 9.09
CA VAL A 25 -21.58 11.08 9.42
C VAL A 25 -20.85 10.26 10.46
N ALA A 26 -19.56 10.01 10.25
CA ALA A 26 -18.73 9.21 11.16
C ALA A 26 -18.63 9.87 12.55
N ALA A 27 -18.40 11.19 12.60
CA ALA A 27 -18.35 11.94 13.85
C ALA A 27 -19.70 11.94 14.58
N GLY A 28 -20.81 12.17 13.85
CA GLY A 28 -22.16 12.16 14.42
C GLY A 28 -22.62 10.80 14.94
N ALA A 29 -22.11 9.70 14.40
CA ALA A 29 -22.42 8.33 14.80
C ALA A 29 -21.33 7.69 15.69
N GLY A 30 -20.22 8.37 15.98
CA GLY A 30 -19.10 7.84 16.77
C GLY A 30 -18.33 6.69 16.07
N ILE A 31 -18.30 6.71 14.74
CA ILE A 31 -17.72 5.62 13.92
C ILE A 31 -16.24 5.89 13.65
N ASN A 32 -15.40 4.88 13.91
CA ASN A 32 -14.00 4.90 13.50
C ASN A 32 -13.85 4.41 12.05
N VAL A 33 -13.66 5.34 11.11
CA VAL A 33 -13.52 5.06 9.67
C VAL A 33 -12.34 4.15 9.37
N THR A 34 -11.20 4.34 10.04
CA THR A 34 -10.00 3.49 9.85
C THR A 34 -10.30 2.02 10.20
N THR A 35 -11.10 1.77 11.23
CA THR A 35 -11.54 0.41 11.55
C THR A 35 -12.41 -0.18 10.44
N LYS A 36 -13.29 0.61 9.81
CA LYS A 36 -14.13 0.14 8.70
C LYS A 36 -13.33 -0.15 7.44
N ILE A 37 -12.28 0.64 7.17
CA ILE A 37 -11.31 0.38 6.09
C ILE A 37 -10.63 -0.98 6.34
N ARG A 38 -10.10 -1.22 7.54
CA ARG A 38 -9.45 -2.48 7.90
C ARG A 38 -10.40 -3.69 7.74
N LEU A 39 -11.64 -3.57 8.22
CA LEU A 39 -12.65 -4.64 8.09
C LEU A 39 -13.01 -4.91 6.62
N ALA A 40 -13.08 -3.88 5.78
CA ALA A 40 -13.29 -4.05 4.34
C ALA A 40 -12.11 -4.78 3.69
N HIS A 41 -10.89 -4.41 4.05
CA HIS A 41 -9.67 -5.08 3.58
C HIS A 41 -9.64 -6.57 3.95
N GLU A 42 -9.94 -6.90 5.22
CA GLU A 42 -9.98 -8.29 5.71
C GLU A 42 -11.05 -9.14 5.00
N GLU A 43 -12.21 -8.53 4.68
CA GLU A 43 -13.26 -9.23 3.91
C GLU A 43 -12.80 -9.52 2.48
N ILE A 44 -12.17 -8.54 1.82
CA ILE A 44 -11.58 -8.70 0.50
C ILE A 44 -10.46 -9.75 0.52
N GLU A 45 -9.62 -9.73 1.56
CA GLU A 45 -8.57 -10.72 1.78
C GLU A 45 -9.14 -12.15 1.79
N GLY A 46 -10.19 -12.38 2.57
CA GLY A 46 -10.87 -13.66 2.66
C GLY A 46 -11.41 -14.13 1.31
N GLU A 47 -12.07 -13.24 0.55
CA GLU A 47 -12.64 -13.56 -0.76
C GLU A 47 -11.55 -13.84 -1.82
N LEU A 48 -10.49 -13.03 -1.87
CA LEU A 48 -9.39 -13.24 -2.80
C LEU A 48 -8.61 -14.52 -2.48
N ARG A 49 -8.30 -14.77 -1.20
CA ARG A 49 -7.63 -16.00 -0.76
C ARG A 49 -8.41 -17.24 -1.16
N TYR A 50 -9.71 -17.24 -0.86
CA TYR A 50 -10.59 -18.35 -1.19
C TYR A 50 -10.62 -18.66 -2.69
N ARG A 51 -10.65 -17.63 -3.54
CA ARG A 51 -10.69 -17.79 -5.00
C ARG A 51 -9.33 -18.18 -5.59
N LEU A 52 -8.25 -17.59 -5.11
CA LEU A 52 -6.90 -17.90 -5.60
C LEU A 52 -6.48 -19.33 -5.23
N GLU A 53 -6.76 -19.78 -4.00
CA GLU A 53 -6.42 -21.13 -3.54
C GLU A 53 -7.23 -22.21 -4.28
N ARG A 54 -8.49 -21.93 -4.60
CA ARG A 54 -9.34 -22.88 -5.34
C ARG A 54 -9.09 -22.90 -6.84
N THR A 55 -8.43 -21.90 -7.39
CA THR A 55 -8.04 -21.87 -8.80
C THR A 55 -6.71 -22.59 -9.01
N ARG A 56 -6.39 -23.62 -8.26
CA ARG A 56 -5.24 -24.50 -8.52
C ARG A 56 -5.40 -25.11 -9.91
N SER A 57 -4.90 -24.43 -10.92
CA SER A 57 -4.75 -24.98 -12.26
C SER A 57 -3.47 -25.83 -12.25
N TRP A 58 -3.59 -27.09 -12.58
CA TRP A 58 -2.50 -28.02 -12.81
C TRP A 58 -1.45 -27.52 -13.83
N MET A 59 -1.76 -26.45 -14.57
CA MET A 59 -0.88 -25.85 -15.58
C MET A 59 0.19 -24.91 -15.00
N PHE A 60 0.11 -24.53 -13.73
CA PHE A 60 1.05 -23.57 -13.13
C PHE A 60 1.49 -24.10 -11.75
N GLU A 61 2.28 -25.17 -11.76
CA GLU A 61 3.06 -25.59 -10.60
C GLU A 61 4.25 -24.63 -10.42
N THR A 62 3.98 -23.41 -9.94
CA THR A 62 5.03 -22.66 -9.26
C THR A 62 5.22 -23.29 -7.90
N PRO A 63 6.46 -23.70 -7.52
CA PRO A 63 6.76 -24.12 -6.16
C PRO A 63 6.33 -23.01 -5.18
N GLY A 64 5.31 -23.28 -4.36
CA GLY A 64 4.75 -22.30 -3.43
C GLY A 64 3.30 -21.86 -3.71
N GLY A 65 2.75 -22.12 -4.92
CA GLY A 65 1.40 -21.68 -5.29
C GLY A 65 1.27 -20.16 -5.42
N LEU A 66 0.22 -19.67 -6.07
CA LEU A 66 -0.12 -18.24 -6.08
C LEU A 66 -0.82 -17.91 -4.76
N SER A 67 -0.18 -17.08 -3.94
CA SER A 67 -0.72 -16.57 -2.69
C SER A 67 -1.09 -15.08 -2.83
N LEU A 68 -1.75 -14.53 -1.84
CA LEU A 68 -2.03 -13.10 -1.76
C LEU A 68 -0.78 -12.22 -1.81
N ASP A 69 0.39 -12.76 -1.44
CA ASP A 69 1.68 -12.07 -1.52
C ASP A 69 2.02 -11.60 -2.94
N HIS A 70 1.51 -12.30 -3.95
CA HIS A 70 1.75 -11.97 -5.36
C HIS A 70 0.75 -10.96 -5.94
N VAL A 71 -0.32 -10.64 -5.20
CA VAL A 71 -1.39 -9.76 -5.68
C VAL A 71 -0.97 -8.32 -5.64
N VAL A 72 -1.01 -7.66 -6.81
CA VAL A 72 -0.78 -6.23 -6.96
C VAL A 72 -2.12 -5.49 -6.88
N VAL A 73 -2.17 -4.46 -6.06
CA VAL A 73 -3.37 -3.63 -5.89
C VAL A 73 -3.61 -2.76 -7.13
N GLY A 74 -4.52 -3.21 -8.00
CA GLY A 74 -5.01 -2.42 -9.13
C GLY A 74 -6.21 -1.53 -8.75
N ASP A 75 -6.66 -0.71 -9.69
CA ASP A 75 -7.75 0.25 -9.48
C ASP A 75 -9.09 -0.43 -9.14
N THR A 76 -9.32 -1.63 -9.68
CA THR A 76 -10.53 -2.42 -9.37
C THR A 76 -10.56 -2.86 -7.91
N ILE A 77 -9.44 -3.31 -7.35
CA ILE A 77 -9.32 -3.69 -5.93
C ILE A 77 -9.49 -2.45 -5.05
N ARG A 78 -8.82 -1.33 -5.39
CA ARG A 78 -8.96 -0.07 -4.65
C ARG A 78 -10.40 0.40 -4.61
N ARG A 79 -11.07 0.37 -5.76
CA ARG A 79 -12.47 0.79 -5.84
C ARG A 79 -13.38 -0.15 -5.05
N TRP A 80 -13.14 -1.45 -5.09
CA TRP A 80 -13.91 -2.40 -4.31
C TRP A 80 -13.75 -2.14 -2.81
N GLU A 81 -12.53 -1.96 -2.33
CA GLU A 81 -12.23 -1.64 -0.93
C GLU A 81 -12.87 -0.32 -0.49
N ALA A 82 -12.77 0.73 -1.32
CA ALA A 82 -13.39 2.02 -1.02
C ALA A 82 -14.92 1.91 -0.86
N MET A 83 -15.59 1.28 -1.82
CA MET A 83 -17.05 1.12 -1.79
C MET A 83 -17.51 0.23 -0.63
N LEU A 84 -16.77 -0.82 -0.33
CA LEU A 84 -17.08 -1.71 0.78
C LEU A 84 -16.87 -1.04 2.14
N ALA A 85 -15.79 -0.25 2.30
CA ALA A 85 -15.54 0.53 3.51
C ALA A 85 -16.64 1.57 3.75
N LEU A 86 -17.05 2.29 2.71
CA LEU A 86 -18.17 3.25 2.78
C LEU A 86 -19.49 2.57 3.12
N ALA A 87 -19.79 1.42 2.53
CA ALA A 87 -20.98 0.63 2.88
C ALA A 87 -21.02 0.32 4.37
N LYS A 88 -19.88 -0.16 4.93
CA LYS A 88 -19.76 -0.49 6.36
C LYS A 88 -19.91 0.74 7.28
N VAL A 89 -19.45 1.93 6.85
CA VAL A 89 -19.64 3.17 7.62
C VAL A 89 -21.12 3.55 7.65
N TYR A 90 -21.81 3.55 6.49
CA TYR A 90 -23.21 3.96 6.42
C TYR A 90 -24.17 2.94 7.03
N GLU A 91 -23.85 1.65 6.96
CA GLU A 91 -24.59 0.59 7.66
C GLU A 91 -24.55 0.81 9.19
N ASP A 92 -23.35 1.08 9.73
CA ASP A 92 -23.15 1.35 11.16
C ASP A 92 -23.84 2.65 11.58
N ALA A 93 -23.77 3.69 10.76
CA ALA A 93 -24.48 4.95 11.01
C ALA A 93 -26.00 4.76 11.03
N TYR A 94 -26.54 3.92 10.14
CA TYR A 94 -27.96 3.58 10.13
C TYR A 94 -28.38 2.87 11.43
N PHE A 95 -27.64 1.83 11.84
CA PHE A 95 -27.96 1.09 13.07
C PHE A 95 -27.81 1.94 14.34
N THR A 96 -26.93 2.94 14.32
CA THR A 96 -26.72 3.84 15.46
C THR A 96 -27.80 4.91 15.57
N GLN A 97 -28.24 5.46 14.44
CA GLN A 97 -29.15 6.63 14.41
C GLN A 97 -30.54 6.34 13.84
N LEU A 98 -30.74 5.17 13.22
CA LEU A 98 -32.00 4.76 12.57
C LEU A 98 -32.55 5.79 11.56
N VAL A 99 -31.64 6.41 10.78
CA VAL A 99 -31.97 7.43 9.78
C VAL A 99 -32.00 6.80 8.39
N ASP A 100 -33.17 6.75 7.75
CA ASP A 100 -33.40 6.05 6.46
C ASP A 100 -32.46 6.50 5.33
N ARG A 101 -32.02 7.75 5.31
CA ARG A 101 -31.04 8.24 4.35
C ARG A 101 -29.71 7.47 4.41
N TYR A 102 -29.29 7.01 5.60
CA TYR A 102 -28.08 6.24 5.77
C TYR A 102 -28.25 4.82 5.27
N GLN A 103 -29.43 4.22 5.45
CA GLN A 103 -29.75 2.93 4.87
C GLN A 103 -29.69 2.96 3.34
N ALA A 104 -30.29 3.98 2.72
CA ALA A 104 -30.26 4.15 1.27
C ALA A 104 -28.82 4.31 0.74
N LYS A 105 -27.98 5.10 1.43
CA LYS A 105 -26.56 5.25 1.08
C LYS A 105 -25.76 3.94 1.27
N ALA A 106 -25.98 3.22 2.38
CA ALA A 106 -25.36 1.92 2.61
C ALA A 106 -25.67 0.97 1.45
N GLN A 107 -26.96 0.84 1.08
CA GLN A 107 -27.38 0.00 -0.05
C GLN A 107 -26.73 0.42 -1.37
N GLN A 108 -26.65 1.72 -1.63
CA GLN A 108 -25.97 2.26 -2.82
C GLN A 108 -24.50 1.83 -2.87
N PHE A 109 -23.77 1.96 -1.76
CA PHE A 109 -22.36 1.57 -1.71
C PHE A 109 -22.16 0.05 -1.78
N VAL A 110 -23.08 -0.74 -1.23
CA VAL A 110 -23.08 -2.22 -1.42
C VAL A 110 -23.21 -2.56 -2.91
N VAL A 111 -24.11 -1.90 -3.63
CA VAL A 111 -24.26 -2.10 -5.09
C VAL A 111 -22.97 -1.70 -5.81
N TYR A 112 -22.36 -0.57 -5.47
CA TYR A 112 -21.10 -0.13 -6.09
C TYR A 112 -19.93 -1.07 -5.76
N ALA A 113 -19.85 -1.59 -4.54
CA ALA A 113 -18.86 -2.60 -4.16
C ALA A 113 -19.03 -3.88 -4.99
N ARG A 114 -20.28 -4.33 -5.17
CA ARG A 114 -20.58 -5.49 -6.03
C ARG A 114 -20.18 -5.26 -7.48
N VAL A 115 -20.48 -4.08 -8.04
CA VAL A 115 -20.06 -3.73 -9.41
C VAL A 115 -18.54 -3.71 -9.53
N ALA A 116 -17.82 -3.16 -8.55
CA ALA A 116 -16.37 -3.15 -8.54
C ALA A 116 -15.79 -4.59 -8.49
N PHE A 117 -16.39 -5.45 -7.69
CA PHE A 117 -16.04 -6.87 -7.63
C PHE A 117 -16.30 -7.60 -8.96
N GLU A 118 -17.46 -7.40 -9.60
CA GLU A 118 -17.76 -7.99 -10.92
C GLU A 118 -16.79 -7.50 -12.00
N ASN A 119 -16.34 -6.25 -11.93
CA ASN A 119 -15.31 -5.72 -12.79
C ASN A 119 -13.96 -6.44 -12.54
N LEU A 120 -13.62 -6.70 -11.27
CA LEU A 120 -12.43 -7.48 -10.91
C LEU A 120 -12.49 -8.90 -11.47
N LEU A 121 -13.65 -9.58 -11.36
CA LEU A 121 -13.85 -10.91 -11.93
C LEU A 121 -13.72 -10.92 -13.46
N SER A 122 -14.05 -9.83 -14.12
CA SER A 122 -13.97 -9.68 -15.58
C SER A 122 -12.56 -9.33 -16.05
N SER A 123 -11.86 -8.44 -15.34
CA SER A 123 -10.49 -8.01 -15.67
C SER A 123 -9.42 -8.97 -15.17
N GLY A 124 -9.71 -9.73 -14.13
CA GLY A 124 -8.74 -10.54 -13.39
C GLY A 124 -7.92 -9.74 -12.39
N VAL A 125 -7.07 -10.46 -11.66
CA VAL A 125 -6.14 -9.91 -10.65
C VAL A 125 -4.75 -9.79 -11.23
N GLY A 126 -4.13 -8.64 -11.05
CA GLY A 126 -2.73 -8.40 -11.40
C GLY A 126 -1.80 -9.11 -10.42
N LEU A 127 -0.78 -9.79 -10.95
CA LEU A 127 0.14 -10.59 -10.16
C LEU A 127 1.59 -10.28 -10.54
N VAL A 128 2.50 -10.51 -9.59
CA VAL A 128 3.96 -10.48 -9.78
C VAL A 128 4.56 -11.85 -9.43
N SER A 129 5.64 -12.21 -10.10
CA SER A 129 6.34 -13.50 -9.85
C SER A 129 7.24 -13.43 -8.62
N GLU A 130 7.86 -12.29 -8.36
CA GLU A 130 8.75 -12.05 -7.23
C GLU A 130 8.26 -10.85 -6.42
N PRO A 131 7.33 -11.05 -5.45
CA PRO A 131 6.74 -9.96 -4.71
C PRO A 131 7.76 -9.27 -3.79
N VAL A 132 7.87 -7.95 -3.88
CA VAL A 132 8.68 -7.13 -2.99
C VAL A 132 7.76 -6.34 -2.07
N ARG A 133 7.71 -6.72 -0.80
CA ARG A 133 6.85 -6.09 0.20
C ARG A 133 7.25 -4.65 0.46
N GLN A 134 6.30 -3.88 0.95
CA GLN A 134 6.54 -2.52 1.43
C GLN A 134 7.62 -2.53 2.51
N ALA A 135 8.50 -1.54 2.45
CA ALA A 135 9.53 -1.39 3.48
C ALA A 135 8.93 -0.85 4.79
N SER A 136 9.54 -1.23 5.92
CA SER A 136 9.28 -0.58 7.21
C SER A 136 9.87 0.81 7.24
N ALA A 137 9.34 1.69 8.10
CA ALA A 137 9.88 3.03 8.29
C ALA A 137 11.39 2.96 8.61
N PRO A 138 12.24 3.78 7.95
CA PRO A 138 13.67 3.73 8.16
C PRO A 138 14.07 4.31 9.52
N THR A 139 15.23 3.85 10.01
CA THR A 139 15.90 4.50 11.14
C THR A 139 16.82 5.59 10.61
N LEU A 140 16.64 6.80 11.14
CA LEU A 140 17.51 7.94 10.84
C LEU A 140 18.56 8.11 11.92
N GLY A 141 19.77 8.44 11.50
CA GLY A 141 20.89 8.76 12.36
C GLY A 141 21.72 9.90 11.77
N THR A 142 22.84 10.22 12.41
CA THR A 142 23.76 11.26 11.94
C THR A 142 25.22 10.82 12.12
N VAL A 143 26.08 11.27 11.20
CA VAL A 143 27.55 11.17 11.31
C VAL A 143 28.17 12.53 11.08
N THR A 144 29.37 12.79 11.57
CA THR A 144 30.08 14.05 11.33
C THR A 144 30.32 14.28 9.84
N GLY A 145 30.07 15.49 9.36
CA GLY A 145 30.25 15.86 7.95
C GLY A 145 29.94 17.33 7.67
N PRO A 146 30.23 17.82 6.47
CA PRO A 146 30.21 19.24 6.15
C PRO A 146 28.82 19.81 5.80
N GLN A 147 27.72 19.19 6.23
CA GLN A 147 26.38 19.65 5.89
C GLN A 147 25.88 20.73 6.83
N LYS A 148 25.09 21.67 6.29
CA LYS A 148 24.29 22.59 7.09
C LYS A 148 23.10 21.81 7.68
N GLY A 149 22.84 22.02 8.96
CA GLY A 149 21.73 21.39 9.67
C GLY A 149 20.35 21.77 9.12
N GLY A 150 19.37 20.96 9.45
CA GLY A 150 18.00 21.16 9.03
C GLY A 150 17.10 19.96 9.35
N SER A 151 15.82 20.10 9.04
CA SER A 151 14.85 19.01 9.12
C SER A 151 14.79 18.27 7.80
N PHE A 152 14.77 16.96 7.87
CA PHE A 152 14.77 16.06 6.72
C PHE A 152 13.70 14.99 6.88
N TYR A 153 13.15 14.57 5.75
CA TYR A 153 12.24 13.42 5.63
C TYR A 153 12.95 12.36 4.81
N ALA A 154 12.80 11.11 5.18
CA ALA A 154 13.29 9.99 4.39
C ALA A 154 12.32 8.81 4.43
N CYS A 155 12.23 8.11 3.31
CA CYS A 155 11.61 6.80 3.19
C CYS A 155 12.51 5.86 2.39
N VAL A 156 12.25 4.59 2.48
CA VAL A 156 13.01 3.55 1.77
C VAL A 156 12.08 2.59 1.04
N THR A 157 12.61 1.95 0.02
CA THR A 157 11.94 0.87 -0.69
C THR A 157 12.88 -0.32 -0.81
N TRP A 158 12.37 -1.53 -0.70
CA TRP A 158 13.14 -2.73 -1.02
C TRP A 158 13.23 -2.93 -2.54
N VAL A 159 14.33 -3.51 -3.00
CA VAL A 159 14.60 -3.82 -4.41
C VAL A 159 15.03 -5.28 -4.50
N ASN A 160 14.43 -6.07 -5.42
CA ASN A 160 14.84 -7.45 -5.68
C ASN A 160 16.01 -7.54 -6.66
N ALA A 161 16.51 -8.74 -6.92
CA ALA A 161 17.63 -8.98 -7.84
C ALA A 161 17.33 -8.59 -9.30
N ARG A 162 16.05 -8.44 -9.67
CA ARG A 162 15.64 -7.97 -11.00
C ARG A 162 15.56 -6.44 -11.11
N GLY A 163 15.86 -5.71 -10.02
CA GLY A 163 15.71 -4.26 -9.96
C GLY A 163 14.27 -3.77 -9.80
N GLN A 164 13.33 -4.67 -9.51
CA GLN A 164 11.95 -4.29 -9.23
C GLN A 164 11.84 -3.76 -7.81
N GLU A 165 11.05 -2.74 -7.63
CA GLU A 165 10.96 -1.96 -6.41
C GLU A 165 9.59 -2.11 -5.75
N GLY A 166 9.59 -2.44 -4.46
CA GLY A 166 8.39 -2.48 -3.63
C GLY A 166 7.84 -1.08 -3.34
N ALA A 167 6.71 -1.03 -2.63
CA ALA A 167 6.14 0.23 -2.19
C ALA A 167 7.05 0.91 -1.14
N ALA A 168 7.06 2.25 -1.17
CA ALA A 168 7.82 3.03 -0.21
C ALA A 168 7.29 2.87 1.22
N SER A 169 8.19 2.88 2.17
CA SER A 169 7.86 2.93 3.60
C SER A 169 7.12 4.22 3.95
N VAL A 170 6.51 4.23 5.12
CA VAL A 170 6.12 5.50 5.75
C VAL A 170 7.37 6.36 5.92
N ALA A 171 7.23 7.67 5.64
CA ALA A 171 8.33 8.61 5.80
C ALA A 171 8.63 8.85 7.28
N THR A 172 9.91 8.88 7.60
CA THR A 172 10.41 9.28 8.92
C THR A 172 11.02 10.66 8.82
N SER A 173 10.74 11.53 9.77
CA SER A 173 11.37 12.86 9.89
C SER A 173 12.48 12.85 10.93
N GLY A 174 13.52 13.63 10.69
CA GLY A 174 14.62 13.82 11.64
C GLY A 174 15.29 15.17 11.46
N THR A 175 15.95 15.65 12.52
CA THR A 175 16.73 16.88 12.49
C THR A 175 18.22 16.54 12.54
N VAL A 176 18.98 17.14 11.64
CA VAL A 176 20.44 17.02 11.56
C VAL A 176 21.05 18.33 12.01
N ALA A 177 22.02 18.29 12.90
CA ALA A 177 22.75 19.46 13.36
C ALA A 177 23.77 19.94 12.31
N ASP A 178 24.22 21.20 12.40
CA ASP A 178 25.32 21.70 11.58
C ASP A 178 26.57 20.84 11.76
N GLY A 179 27.27 20.57 10.68
CA GLY A 179 28.48 19.75 10.71
C GLY A 179 28.20 18.22 10.78
N HIS A 180 26.99 17.79 10.47
CA HIS A 180 26.62 16.37 10.43
C HIS A 180 25.95 16.02 9.09
N LEU A 181 26.02 14.74 8.72
CA LEU A 181 25.32 14.14 7.57
C LEU A 181 24.19 13.24 8.06
N LEU A 182 23.09 13.22 7.33
CA LEU A 182 22.00 12.29 7.57
C LEU A 182 22.46 10.86 7.20
N THR A 183 22.12 9.90 8.05
CA THR A 183 22.23 8.49 7.74
C THR A 183 20.88 7.82 7.77
N VAL A 184 20.68 6.83 6.89
CA VAL A 184 19.42 6.08 6.74
C VAL A 184 19.70 4.59 6.73
N SER A 185 19.03 3.85 7.59
CA SER A 185 19.11 2.40 7.68
C SER A 185 17.74 1.78 7.48
N ALA A 186 17.64 0.74 6.66
CA ALA A 186 16.43 -0.04 6.47
C ALA A 186 16.41 -1.26 7.38
N THR A 187 15.22 -1.60 7.90
CA THR A 187 14.97 -2.77 8.77
C THR A 187 13.87 -3.64 8.20
N GLY A 188 13.79 -4.91 8.62
CA GLY A 188 12.74 -5.81 8.15
C GLY A 188 12.98 -6.34 6.74
N LEU A 189 14.21 -6.78 6.44
CA LEU A 189 14.61 -7.33 5.14
C LEU A 189 13.72 -8.47 4.69
N PRO A 190 12.99 -8.34 3.56
CA PRO A 190 12.27 -9.46 2.96
C PRO A 190 13.23 -10.47 2.33
N PRO A 191 12.86 -11.77 2.26
CA PRO A 191 13.77 -12.84 1.81
C PRO A 191 14.32 -12.65 0.39
N ASN A 192 13.60 -11.95 -0.48
CA ASN A 192 13.96 -11.74 -1.89
C ASN A 192 14.54 -10.35 -2.17
N ALA A 193 14.80 -9.52 -1.15
CA ALA A 193 15.40 -8.21 -1.35
C ALA A 193 16.91 -8.34 -1.56
N ALA A 194 17.41 -7.73 -2.65
CA ALA A 194 18.84 -7.62 -2.95
C ALA A 194 19.45 -6.30 -2.41
N GLY A 195 18.62 -5.31 -2.11
CA GLY A 195 19.03 -4.01 -1.59
C GLY A 195 17.86 -3.11 -1.30
N PHE A 196 18.14 -1.85 -0.97
CA PHE A 196 17.11 -0.84 -0.77
C PHE A 196 17.51 0.50 -1.41
N ASN A 197 16.49 1.24 -1.84
CA ASN A 197 16.64 2.62 -2.29
C ASN A 197 16.25 3.59 -1.18
N VAL A 198 16.92 4.73 -1.15
CA VAL A 198 16.69 5.81 -0.18
C VAL A 198 16.12 7.01 -0.91
N TYR A 199 14.99 7.48 -0.44
CA TYR A 199 14.37 8.71 -0.87
C TYR A 199 14.40 9.70 0.28
N ALA A 200 14.89 10.91 0.01
CA ALA A 200 14.99 11.91 1.05
C ALA A 200 14.83 13.32 0.50
N GLY A 201 14.47 14.26 1.36
CA GLY A 201 14.27 15.67 1.03
C GLY A 201 14.00 16.53 2.26
N GLY A 202 14.00 17.85 2.07
CA GLY A 202 13.65 18.81 3.12
C GLY A 202 12.13 18.96 3.33
N LEU A 203 11.33 18.43 2.40
CA LEU A 203 9.86 18.44 2.45
C LEU A 203 9.34 17.01 2.24
N LEU A 204 8.22 16.68 2.87
CA LEU A 204 7.59 15.36 2.78
C LEU A 204 7.25 15.00 1.32
N ASP A 205 6.66 15.92 0.57
CA ASP A 205 6.26 15.70 -0.82
C ASP A 205 7.42 15.93 -1.82
N GLY A 206 8.57 16.40 -1.32
CA GLY A 206 9.76 16.68 -2.11
C GLY A 206 10.85 15.63 -2.01
N MET A 207 10.55 14.46 -1.46
CA MET A 207 11.53 13.37 -1.38
C MET A 207 11.84 12.81 -2.76
N THR A 208 13.14 12.65 -3.05
CA THR A 208 13.64 12.10 -4.29
C THR A 208 14.70 11.03 -4.04
N LEU A 209 14.92 10.16 -5.02
CA LEU A 209 15.93 9.10 -4.95
C LEU A 209 17.34 9.69 -4.75
N GLN A 210 18.07 9.23 -3.74
CA GLN A 210 19.38 9.72 -3.35
C GLN A 210 20.55 8.80 -3.70
N ASN A 211 20.30 7.52 -3.93
CA ASN A 211 21.32 6.55 -4.30
C ASN A 211 21.20 6.14 -5.77
N THR A 212 22.33 5.97 -6.44
CA THR A 212 22.41 5.51 -7.84
C THR A 212 22.37 3.99 -7.97
N VAL A 213 22.78 3.29 -6.93
CA VAL A 213 22.77 1.82 -6.82
C VAL A 213 22.11 1.44 -5.51
N PRO A 214 21.25 0.43 -5.47
CA PRO A 214 20.63 -0.01 -4.22
C PRO A 214 21.65 -0.26 -3.12
N VAL A 215 21.37 0.23 -1.93
CA VAL A 215 22.19 0.02 -0.74
C VAL A 215 22.05 -1.44 -0.32
N LEU A 216 23.15 -2.11 0.00
CA LEU A 216 23.13 -3.52 0.40
C LEU A 216 22.35 -3.72 1.71
N PRO A 217 21.67 -4.86 1.88
CA PRO A 217 20.97 -5.16 3.13
C PRO A 217 21.93 -5.12 4.33
N GLY A 218 21.50 -4.47 5.40
CA GLY A 218 22.30 -4.29 6.61
C GLY A 218 23.34 -3.17 6.53
N ALA A 219 23.60 -2.58 5.36
CA ALA A 219 24.43 -1.39 5.23
C ALA A 219 23.62 -0.11 5.56
N MET A 220 24.33 0.94 5.91
CA MET A 220 23.80 2.25 6.18
C MET A 220 24.09 3.17 5.00
N PHE A 221 23.04 3.84 4.49
CA PHE A 221 23.22 4.94 3.54
C PHE A 221 23.68 6.18 4.30
N THR A 222 24.75 6.82 3.81
CA THR A 222 25.17 8.14 4.31
C THR A 222 24.93 9.16 3.21
N TYR A 223 24.21 10.19 3.55
CA TYR A 223 23.94 11.30 2.63
C TYR A 223 25.23 12.02 2.25
N VAL A 224 25.41 12.26 0.95
CA VAL A 224 26.50 13.06 0.41
C VAL A 224 25.96 14.46 0.08
N PRO A 225 26.63 15.57 0.43
CA PRO A 225 26.14 16.92 0.17
C PRO A 225 25.77 17.15 -1.30
N GLY A 226 24.59 17.75 -1.53
CA GLY A 226 24.03 17.98 -2.86
C GLY A 226 22.82 17.07 -3.13
N TRP A 227 21.70 17.31 -2.40
CA TRP A 227 20.45 16.56 -2.63
C TRP A 227 20.11 16.51 -4.11
N SER A 228 19.84 15.30 -4.61
CA SER A 228 19.23 15.15 -5.92
C SER A 228 17.79 15.64 -5.85
N THR A 229 17.56 16.91 -6.20
CA THR A 229 16.21 17.47 -6.30
C THR A 229 15.47 17.01 -7.57
N ASN A 230 16.21 16.46 -8.54
CA ASN A 230 15.70 15.99 -9.83
C ASN A 230 15.58 14.47 -9.91
N GLY A 231 15.74 13.77 -8.79
CA GLY A 231 15.54 12.33 -8.71
C GLY A 231 14.07 11.95 -8.86
N ARG A 232 13.82 10.68 -9.21
CA ARG A 232 12.44 10.18 -9.24
C ARG A 232 11.82 10.17 -7.83
N PRO A 233 10.49 10.35 -7.72
CA PRO A 233 9.78 10.27 -6.45
C PRO A 233 9.78 8.82 -5.92
N PRO A 234 9.41 8.61 -4.64
CA PRO A 234 9.27 7.29 -4.04
C PRO A 234 8.35 6.38 -4.86
N SER A 235 8.74 5.11 -4.97
CA SER A 235 7.97 4.11 -5.71
C SER A 235 6.61 3.84 -5.04
N ALA A 236 5.57 3.75 -5.85
CA ALA A 236 4.26 3.28 -5.41
C ALA A 236 4.19 1.73 -5.30
N GLY A 237 5.27 1.03 -5.63
CA GLY A 237 5.38 -0.43 -5.63
C GLY A 237 5.40 -1.05 -7.02
N GLN A 238 5.42 -2.38 -7.07
CA GLN A 238 5.54 -3.15 -8.29
C GLN A 238 4.34 -2.99 -9.22
N VAL A 239 4.59 -3.05 -10.51
CA VAL A 239 3.54 -3.16 -11.54
C VAL A 239 3.25 -4.64 -11.78
N ALA A 240 1.99 -5.00 -12.02
CA ALA A 240 1.62 -6.37 -12.34
C ALA A 240 2.36 -6.86 -13.61
N GLU A 241 2.98 -8.01 -13.52
CA GLU A 241 3.67 -8.65 -14.65
C GLU A 241 2.69 -9.41 -15.53
N PHE A 242 1.66 -9.95 -14.94
CA PHE A 242 0.59 -10.68 -15.63
C PHE A 242 -0.74 -10.55 -14.89
N THR A 243 -1.82 -10.87 -15.58
CA THR A 243 -3.16 -10.86 -15.02
C THR A 243 -3.72 -12.28 -15.00
N ARG A 244 -4.35 -12.67 -13.91
CA ARG A 244 -5.02 -13.95 -13.77
C ARG A 244 -6.53 -13.77 -13.62
N ALA A 245 -7.29 -14.49 -14.43
CA ALA A 245 -8.74 -14.56 -14.29
C ALA A 245 -9.12 -15.25 -12.96
N ILE A 246 -10.12 -14.69 -12.29
CA ILE A 246 -10.72 -15.28 -11.10
C ILE A 246 -12.05 -15.93 -11.49
N PRO A 247 -12.32 -17.19 -11.08
CA PRO A 247 -13.57 -17.83 -11.43
C PRO A 247 -14.78 -17.14 -10.80
N ARG A 248 -15.81 -16.90 -11.61
CA ARG A 248 -17.07 -16.31 -11.13
C ARG A 248 -17.85 -17.29 -10.25
N SER A 249 -17.88 -18.55 -10.63
CA SER A 249 -18.52 -19.63 -9.87
C SER A 249 -17.46 -20.58 -9.31
N ILE A 250 -17.60 -20.93 -8.04
CA ILE A 250 -16.73 -21.90 -7.39
C ILE A 250 -17.48 -23.23 -7.44
N GLN A 251 -16.96 -24.18 -8.21
CA GLN A 251 -17.49 -25.53 -8.16
C GLN A 251 -17.20 -26.14 -6.78
N ARG A 252 -18.24 -26.53 -6.08
CA ARG A 252 -18.11 -27.36 -4.90
C ARG A 252 -17.73 -28.75 -5.39
N GLY A 253 -16.49 -29.15 -5.20
CA GLY A 253 -16.06 -30.53 -5.39
C GLY A 253 -16.53 -31.41 -4.28
#